data_3b0e6feeb23d361df0980edecc7bd312
#
_entry.id   3b0e6feeb23d361df0980edecc7bd312
#
_cell.length_a   1.000
_cell.length_b   1.000
_cell.length_c   1.000
_cell.angle_alpha   90.00
_cell.angle_beta   90.00
_cell.angle_gamma   90.00
#
_symmetry.space_group_name_H-M   'P 1'
#
loop_
_entity.id
_entity.type
_entity.pdbx_description
1 polymer ?
#
loop_
_entity_poly.entity_id
_entity_poly.type
_entity_poly.pdbx_seq_one_letter_code
_entity_poly.pdbx_strand_id
1 'polypeptide(L)'
;MGVKVGADVPFSIMMNACLNADELKGLPQLVEASCAAIVSGIGEVVDAVMPRPYFVILFNPGIAVSTKEVYEAIDRKLEGAELAQREADVNRFYNELELYTLTNYREVQNLVSRIREHLHADEVLMSGSGPTVAAYYTEETRFEADCEALESARWVEPTWRYWKTKSGGLNLWS
;
A
#
# COMPACT_ATOMS: atom_id res chain seq x y z
N MET A 1 7.27 3.49 23.05
CA MET A 1 6.10 3.00 23.83
C MET A 1 5.03 2.36 22.93
N GLY A 2 4.76 2.90 21.77
CA GLY A 2 3.72 2.42 20.83
C GLY A 2 3.89 0.96 20.39
N VAL A 3 5.11 0.50 20.11
CA VAL A 3 5.42 -0.86 19.65
C VAL A 3 4.98 -1.97 20.61
N LYS A 4 4.88 -1.65 21.91
CA LYS A 4 4.33 -2.60 22.91
C LYS A 4 2.83 -2.85 22.77
N VAL A 5 2.14 -2.01 22.00
CA VAL A 5 0.70 -2.11 21.70
C VAL A 5 0.49 -2.78 20.34
N GLY A 6 1.37 -2.52 19.37
CA GLY A 6 1.35 -3.11 18.03
C GLY A 6 2.41 -2.48 17.13
N ALA A 7 2.86 -3.23 16.13
CA ALA A 7 3.90 -2.83 15.19
C ALA A 7 3.58 -1.53 14.43
N ASP A 8 2.32 -1.33 14.04
CA ASP A 8 1.89 -0.17 13.25
C ASP A 8 1.64 1.10 14.09
N VAL A 9 1.65 0.99 15.42
CA VAL A 9 1.29 2.11 16.32
C VAL A 9 2.28 3.26 16.22
N PRO A 10 3.62 3.06 16.17
CA PRO A 10 4.56 4.18 16.06
C PRO A 10 4.34 5.01 14.79
N PHE A 11 4.16 4.35 13.64
CA PHE A 11 3.85 5.01 12.37
C PHE A 11 2.49 5.75 12.42
N SER A 12 1.47 5.11 12.96
CA SER A 12 0.13 5.70 13.09
C SER A 12 0.13 6.95 13.96
N ILE A 13 0.94 6.99 15.03
CA ILE A 13 1.12 8.18 15.87
C ILE A 13 1.77 9.31 15.07
N MET A 14 2.85 9.02 14.33
CA MET A 14 3.53 10.00 13.50
C MET A 14 2.60 10.56 12.42
N MET A 15 1.86 9.70 11.73
CA MET A 15 0.91 10.08 10.69
C MET A 15 -0.22 10.95 11.25
N ASN A 16 -0.77 10.59 12.42
CA ASN A 16 -1.79 11.40 13.08
C ASN A 16 -1.27 12.78 13.45
N ALA A 17 -0.03 12.88 13.96
CA ALA A 17 0.61 14.14 14.24
C ALA A 17 0.80 15.00 12.97
N CYS A 18 1.16 14.39 11.85
CA CYS A 18 1.27 15.09 10.56
C CYS A 18 -0.09 15.63 10.10
N LEU A 19 -1.15 14.83 10.15
CA LEU A 19 -2.50 15.21 9.73
C LEU A 19 -3.12 16.31 10.60
N ASN A 20 -2.75 16.38 11.88
CA ASN A 20 -3.28 17.35 12.85
C ASN A 20 -2.22 18.39 13.26
N ALA A 21 -1.23 18.65 12.41
CA ALA A 21 -0.11 19.55 12.73
C ALA A 21 -0.57 20.96 13.13
N ASP A 22 -1.65 21.46 12.56
CA ASP A 22 -2.20 22.79 12.90
C ASP A 22 -2.77 22.86 14.32
N GLU A 23 -3.42 21.79 14.78
CA GLU A 23 -3.98 21.70 16.13
C GLU A 23 -2.90 21.46 17.20
N LEU A 24 -1.79 20.85 16.78
CA LEU A 24 -0.70 20.44 17.66
C LEU A 24 0.49 21.43 17.66
N LYS A 25 0.32 22.60 17.05
CA LYS A 25 1.33 23.68 17.02
C LYS A 25 1.79 24.03 18.42
N GLY A 26 3.10 23.87 18.66
CA GLY A 26 3.74 24.20 19.95
C GLY A 26 4.15 22.99 20.79
N LEU A 27 3.91 21.76 20.34
CA LEU A 27 4.49 20.58 20.97
C LEU A 27 5.88 20.31 20.41
N PRO A 28 6.96 20.36 21.23
CA PRO A 28 8.35 20.28 20.76
C PRO A 28 8.72 18.92 20.11
N GLN A 29 7.88 17.92 20.23
CA GLN A 29 8.12 16.55 19.75
C GLN A 29 7.61 16.29 18.32
N LEU A 30 7.04 17.30 17.65
CA LEU A 30 6.43 17.16 16.31
C LEU A 30 7.33 17.61 15.16
N VAL A 31 8.60 17.86 15.40
CA VAL A 31 9.53 18.45 14.43
C VAL A 31 9.78 17.53 13.23
N GLU A 32 9.47 16.24 13.33
CA GLU A 32 9.72 15.23 12.28
C GLU A 32 8.44 14.47 11.86
N ALA A 33 7.26 15.04 12.09
CA ALA A 33 6.02 14.38 11.67
C ALA A 33 5.92 14.39 10.14
N SER A 34 5.72 13.22 9.54
CA SER A 34 5.50 13.02 8.12
C SER A 34 4.33 12.08 7.86
N CYS A 35 3.69 12.24 6.71
CA CYS A 35 2.65 11.33 6.23
C CYS A 35 3.23 10.12 5.49
N ALA A 36 4.55 9.94 5.47
CA ALA A 36 5.26 8.80 4.92
C ALA A 36 6.49 8.46 5.74
N ALA A 37 6.79 7.19 5.88
CA ALA A 37 7.99 6.71 6.55
C ALA A 37 8.48 5.37 5.99
N ILE A 38 9.76 5.10 6.17
CA ILE A 38 10.31 3.75 6.14
C ILE A 38 10.20 3.20 7.55
N VAL A 39 9.56 2.06 7.69
CA VAL A 39 9.39 1.38 8.98
C VAL A 39 10.18 0.08 8.95
N SER A 40 10.99 -0.15 9.98
CA SER A 40 11.82 -1.34 10.09
C SER A 40 11.80 -1.94 11.51
N GLY A 41 12.51 -3.07 11.69
CA GLY A 41 12.43 -3.85 12.90
C GLY A 41 11.06 -4.52 13.04
N ILE A 42 10.48 -4.45 14.23
CA ILE A 42 9.10 -4.84 14.52
C ILE A 42 8.16 -3.62 14.57
N GLY A 43 8.50 -2.55 13.83
CA GLY A 43 7.74 -1.29 13.79
C GLY A 43 8.24 -0.20 14.74
N GLU A 44 9.37 -0.43 15.43
CA GLU A 44 9.94 0.51 16.39
C GLU A 44 10.83 1.58 15.75
N VAL A 45 11.40 1.31 14.59
CA VAL A 45 12.20 2.26 13.83
C VAL A 45 11.32 2.88 12.76
N VAL A 46 11.10 4.19 12.86
CA VAL A 46 10.24 4.95 11.93
C VAL A 46 11.06 6.14 11.42
N ASP A 47 11.53 6.01 10.18
CA ASP A 47 12.29 7.04 9.50
C ASP A 47 11.37 7.84 8.57
N ALA A 48 11.08 9.08 8.94
CA ALA A 48 10.24 9.97 8.16
C ALA A 48 10.86 10.24 6.79
N VAL A 49 10.06 10.12 5.74
CA VAL A 49 10.47 10.42 4.36
C VAL A 49 9.54 11.44 3.73
N MET A 50 9.99 12.07 2.64
CA MET A 50 9.12 12.94 1.85
C MET A 50 8.01 12.11 1.20
N PRO A 51 6.73 12.40 1.48
CA PRO A 51 5.63 11.69 0.83
C PRO A 51 5.62 11.98 -0.67
N ARG A 52 5.35 10.94 -1.45
CA ARG A 52 5.11 11.07 -2.90
C ARG A 52 3.62 11.00 -3.15
N PRO A 53 3.03 12.00 -3.84
CA PRO A 53 1.64 11.96 -4.20
C PRO A 53 1.42 10.95 -5.35
N TYR A 54 0.43 10.10 -5.19
CA TYR A 54 -0.06 9.21 -6.22
C TYR A 54 -1.57 9.33 -6.32
N PHE A 55 -2.07 9.28 -7.55
CA PHE A 55 -3.47 8.93 -7.79
C PHE A 55 -3.57 7.41 -7.73
N VAL A 56 -4.61 6.89 -7.12
CA VAL A 56 -4.71 5.46 -6.85
C VAL A 56 -6.11 4.94 -7.15
N ILE A 57 -6.19 3.82 -7.86
CA ILE A 57 -7.42 3.04 -7.96
C ILE A 57 -7.22 1.77 -7.15
N LEU A 58 -8.06 1.56 -6.15
CA LEU A 58 -8.07 0.34 -5.34
C LEU A 58 -9.10 -0.63 -5.91
N PHE A 59 -8.74 -1.89 -6.04
CA PHE A 59 -9.63 -2.97 -6.47
C PHE A 59 -9.70 -4.05 -5.41
N ASN A 60 -10.90 -4.59 -5.18
CA ASN A 60 -11.09 -5.72 -4.28
C ASN A 60 -11.97 -6.79 -4.97
N PRO A 61 -11.50 -8.03 -5.09
CA PRO A 61 -12.23 -9.09 -5.79
C PRO A 61 -13.39 -9.70 -4.99
N GLY A 62 -13.63 -9.23 -3.76
CA GLY A 62 -14.74 -9.70 -2.93
C GLY A 62 -14.50 -11.05 -2.25
N ILE A 63 -13.25 -11.50 -2.18
CA ILE A 63 -12.88 -12.73 -1.46
C ILE A 63 -12.14 -12.42 -0.18
N ALA A 64 -12.04 -13.39 0.71
CA ALA A 64 -11.20 -13.33 1.90
C ALA A 64 -9.86 -14.02 1.65
N VAL A 65 -8.77 -13.39 2.08
CA VAL A 65 -7.42 -13.98 2.12
C VAL A 65 -7.01 -14.15 3.58
N SER A 66 -6.50 -15.31 3.92
CA SER A 66 -6.02 -15.58 5.27
C SER A 66 -4.65 -14.94 5.50
N THR A 67 -4.62 -13.79 6.15
CA THR A 67 -3.38 -13.10 6.50
C THR A 67 -2.43 -14.02 7.26
N LYS A 68 -2.95 -14.84 8.19
CA LYS A 68 -2.16 -15.81 8.95
C LYS A 68 -1.43 -16.79 8.03
N GLU A 69 -2.14 -17.41 7.08
CA GLU A 69 -1.54 -18.38 6.15
C GLU A 69 -0.45 -17.74 5.27
N VAL A 70 -0.68 -16.50 4.83
CA VAL A 70 0.30 -15.75 4.03
C VAL A 70 1.59 -15.54 4.81
N TYR A 71 1.51 -15.07 6.06
CA TYR A 71 2.69 -14.85 6.89
C TYR A 71 3.39 -16.16 7.27
N GLU A 72 2.65 -17.21 7.66
CA GLU A 72 3.22 -18.52 7.95
C GLU A 72 3.94 -19.15 6.73
N ALA A 73 3.48 -18.86 5.53
CA ALA A 73 4.14 -19.33 4.32
C ALA A 73 5.45 -18.58 4.05
N ILE A 74 5.49 -17.27 4.32
CA ILE A 74 6.72 -16.48 4.21
C ILE A 74 7.72 -16.92 5.26
N ASP A 75 7.32 -17.09 6.52
CA ASP A 75 8.18 -17.56 7.61
C ASP A 75 8.84 -18.89 7.26
N ARG A 76 8.07 -19.86 6.76
CA ARG A 76 8.60 -21.15 6.31
C ARG A 76 9.61 -21.05 5.16
N LYS A 77 9.43 -20.05 4.27
CA LYS A 77 10.39 -19.80 3.18
C LYS A 77 11.67 -19.17 3.69
N LEU A 78 11.59 -18.39 4.76
CA LEU A 78 12.72 -17.72 5.40
C LEU A 78 13.47 -18.64 6.36
N GLU A 79 12.85 -19.72 6.86
CA GLU A 79 13.52 -20.76 7.64
C GLU A 79 14.60 -21.45 6.76
N GLY A 80 15.85 -21.02 6.95
CA GLY A 80 17.03 -21.54 6.21
C GLY A 80 17.53 -20.69 5.04
N ALA A 81 16.92 -19.56 4.75
CA ALA A 81 17.51 -18.56 3.87
C ALA A 81 18.22 -17.49 4.73
N GLU A 82 19.48 -17.18 4.41
CA GLU A 82 20.08 -15.95 4.92
C GLU A 82 19.21 -14.79 4.43
N LEU A 83 18.60 -14.08 5.39
CA LEU A 83 17.89 -12.84 5.13
C LEU A 83 18.88 -11.85 4.53
N ALA A 84 18.92 -11.77 3.21
CA ALA A 84 19.58 -10.66 2.56
C ALA A 84 18.88 -9.41 3.06
N GLN A 85 19.59 -8.60 3.85
CA GLN A 85 19.12 -7.28 4.23
C GLN A 85 18.91 -6.49 2.95
N ARG A 86 17.66 -6.40 2.51
CA ARG A 86 17.28 -5.51 1.42
C ARG A 86 17.19 -4.13 2.02
N GLU A 87 18.03 -3.23 1.55
CA GLU A 87 17.86 -1.82 1.86
C GLU A 87 16.47 -1.39 1.35
N ALA A 88 15.72 -0.74 2.22
CA ALA A 88 14.42 -0.19 1.87
C ALA A 88 14.62 0.90 0.79
N ASP A 89 14.15 0.63 -0.41
CA ASP A 89 14.18 1.60 -1.51
C ASP A 89 12.77 2.20 -1.69
N VAL A 90 12.63 3.44 -1.27
CA VAL A 90 11.37 4.21 -1.41
C VAL A 90 10.94 4.41 -2.87
N ASN A 91 11.80 4.09 -3.84
CA ASN A 91 11.50 4.19 -5.26
C ASN A 91 11.04 2.86 -5.85
N ARG A 92 11.08 1.78 -5.08
CA ARG A 92 10.76 0.44 -5.58
C ARG A 92 9.47 -0.06 -4.95
N PHE A 93 8.46 -0.24 -5.79
CA PHE A 93 7.22 -0.91 -5.40
C PHE A 93 7.42 -2.42 -5.44
N TYR A 94 7.30 -3.08 -4.31
CA TYR A 94 7.22 -4.53 -4.23
C TYR A 94 6.49 -4.98 -2.97
N ASN A 95 5.91 -6.18 -3.01
CA ASN A 95 5.26 -6.80 -1.87
C ASN A 95 5.61 -8.30 -1.86
N GLU A 96 6.41 -8.73 -0.89
CA GLU A 96 6.82 -10.14 -0.79
C GLU A 96 5.65 -11.10 -0.56
N LEU A 97 4.57 -10.60 0.07
CA LEU A 97 3.37 -11.38 0.34
C LEU A 97 2.60 -11.74 -0.95
N GLU A 98 2.81 -10.97 -2.05
CA GLU A 98 2.18 -11.24 -3.35
C GLU A 98 2.50 -12.65 -3.87
N LEU A 99 3.73 -13.12 -3.70
CA LEU A 99 4.15 -14.40 -4.25
C LEU A 99 3.24 -15.54 -3.77
N TYR A 100 2.94 -15.56 -2.47
CA TYR A 100 2.05 -16.58 -1.91
C TYR A 100 0.61 -16.36 -2.37
N THR A 101 0.09 -15.15 -2.24
CA THR A 101 -1.30 -14.85 -2.53
C THR A 101 -1.63 -15.05 -4.01
N LEU A 102 -0.79 -14.57 -4.92
CA LEU A 102 -1.02 -14.76 -6.36
C LEU A 102 -0.88 -16.22 -6.80
N THR A 103 -0.13 -17.03 -6.06
CA THR A 103 0.01 -18.47 -6.35
C THR A 103 -1.21 -19.27 -5.87
N ASN A 104 -1.80 -18.89 -4.73
CA ASN A 104 -2.82 -19.68 -4.06
C ASN A 104 -4.25 -19.15 -4.23
N TYR A 105 -4.42 -17.87 -4.59
CA TYR A 105 -5.73 -17.23 -4.79
C TYR A 105 -5.87 -16.76 -6.25
N ARG A 106 -6.49 -17.61 -7.07
CA ARG A 106 -6.65 -17.39 -8.51
C ARG A 106 -7.43 -16.11 -8.83
N GLU A 107 -8.38 -15.74 -7.99
CA GLU A 107 -9.19 -14.53 -8.13
C GLU A 107 -8.32 -13.27 -8.03
N VAL A 108 -7.35 -13.25 -7.09
CA VAL A 108 -6.42 -12.13 -6.93
C VAL A 108 -5.43 -12.11 -8.10
N GLN A 109 -4.92 -13.27 -8.52
CA GLN A 109 -4.05 -13.39 -9.69
C GLN A 109 -4.74 -12.85 -10.96
N ASN A 110 -5.99 -13.24 -11.18
CA ASN A 110 -6.78 -12.77 -12.32
C ASN A 110 -6.99 -11.25 -12.24
N LEU A 111 -7.32 -10.72 -11.06
CA LEU A 111 -7.49 -9.30 -10.85
C LEU A 111 -6.23 -8.51 -11.23
N VAL A 112 -5.06 -8.90 -10.70
CA VAL A 112 -3.77 -8.25 -11.01
C VAL A 112 -3.47 -8.30 -12.50
N SER A 113 -3.68 -9.47 -13.13
CA SER A 113 -3.44 -9.64 -14.57
C SER A 113 -4.32 -8.73 -15.42
N ARG A 114 -5.62 -8.66 -15.10
CA ARG A 114 -6.58 -7.80 -15.80
C ARG A 114 -6.30 -6.31 -15.61
N ILE A 115 -5.92 -5.88 -14.41
CA ILE A 115 -5.53 -4.50 -14.17
C ILE A 115 -4.32 -4.14 -15.04
N ARG A 116 -3.28 -4.97 -15.03
CA ARG A 116 -2.07 -4.75 -15.84
C ARG A 116 -2.32 -4.78 -17.35
N GLU A 117 -3.31 -5.54 -17.81
CA GLU A 117 -3.68 -5.63 -19.24
C GLU A 117 -4.47 -4.41 -19.71
N HIS A 118 -5.31 -3.84 -18.86
CA HIS A 118 -6.33 -2.87 -19.29
C HIS A 118 -6.12 -1.44 -18.78
N LEU A 119 -5.29 -1.24 -17.75
CA LEU A 119 -5.01 0.08 -17.20
C LEU A 119 -3.58 0.54 -17.49
N HIS A 120 -3.39 1.85 -17.56
CA HIS A 120 -2.12 2.51 -17.85
C HIS A 120 -1.41 2.99 -16.57
N ALA A 121 -1.61 2.25 -15.48
CA ALA A 121 -0.97 2.53 -14.19
C ALA A 121 0.56 2.42 -14.28
N ASP A 122 1.27 3.27 -13.53
CA ASP A 122 2.73 3.18 -13.42
C ASP A 122 3.15 1.94 -12.65
N GLU A 123 2.38 1.60 -11.60
CA GLU A 123 2.61 0.41 -10.79
C GLU A 123 1.29 -0.24 -10.39
N VAL A 124 1.30 -1.57 -10.30
CA VAL A 124 0.17 -2.38 -9.82
C VAL A 124 0.67 -3.33 -8.76
N LEU A 125 0.20 -3.16 -7.53
CA LEU A 125 0.69 -3.87 -6.36
C LEU A 125 -0.46 -4.30 -5.44
N MET A 126 -0.37 -5.51 -4.91
CA MET A 126 -1.28 -5.95 -3.87
C MET A 126 -0.98 -5.24 -2.54
N SER A 127 -2.01 -4.85 -1.80
CA SER A 127 -1.89 -4.22 -0.50
C SER A 127 -1.82 -5.26 0.63
N GLY A 128 -0.70 -5.28 1.36
CA GLY A 128 -0.46 -6.21 2.46
C GLY A 128 -0.59 -7.68 2.01
N SER A 129 -1.31 -8.51 2.75
CA SER A 129 -1.60 -9.90 2.39
C SER A 129 -2.67 -10.05 1.28
N GLY A 130 -3.25 -8.96 0.79
CA GLY A 130 -4.38 -8.95 -0.12
C GLY A 130 -5.74 -9.02 0.60
N PRO A 131 -6.84 -9.23 -0.13
CA PRO A 131 -6.93 -9.37 -1.59
C PRO A 131 -6.93 -8.04 -2.36
N THR A 132 -6.87 -6.89 -1.67
CA THR A 132 -6.93 -5.60 -2.31
C THR A 132 -5.68 -5.34 -3.15
N VAL A 133 -5.88 -4.85 -4.38
CA VAL A 133 -4.82 -4.47 -5.33
C VAL A 133 -4.95 -2.99 -5.62
N ALA A 134 -3.82 -2.29 -5.64
CA ALA A 134 -3.74 -0.87 -5.95
C ALA A 134 -3.03 -0.64 -7.27
N ALA A 135 -3.63 0.19 -8.12
CA ALA A 135 -3.02 0.74 -9.33
C ALA A 135 -2.62 2.19 -9.04
N TYR A 136 -1.33 2.49 -9.16
CA TYR A 136 -0.73 3.78 -8.83
C TYR A 136 -0.38 4.57 -10.08
N TYR A 137 -0.67 5.88 -10.06
CA TYR A 137 -0.39 6.81 -11.15
C TYR A 137 0.32 8.04 -10.62
N THR A 138 1.32 8.49 -11.33
CA THR A 138 2.01 9.77 -11.11
C THR A 138 1.37 10.91 -11.90
N GLU A 139 0.66 10.59 -12.99
CA GLU A 139 0.01 11.54 -13.87
C GLU A 139 -1.52 11.49 -13.76
N GLU A 140 -2.13 12.64 -13.44
CA GLU A 140 -3.59 12.79 -13.29
C GLU A 140 -4.34 12.42 -14.57
N THR A 141 -3.83 12.84 -15.72
CA THR A 141 -4.46 12.59 -17.01
C THR A 141 -4.62 11.11 -17.32
N ARG A 142 -3.62 10.27 -17.01
CA ARG A 142 -3.71 8.82 -17.17
C ARG A 142 -4.68 8.19 -16.18
N PHE A 143 -4.65 8.66 -14.94
CA PHE A 143 -5.59 8.23 -13.90
C PHE A 143 -7.03 8.53 -14.29
N GLU A 144 -7.33 9.75 -14.78
CA GLU A 144 -8.68 10.15 -15.19
C GLU A 144 -9.17 9.35 -16.38
N ALA A 145 -8.31 9.15 -17.40
CA ALA A 145 -8.63 8.34 -18.57
C ALA A 145 -9.00 6.90 -18.19
N ASP A 146 -8.21 6.27 -17.31
CA ASP A 146 -8.51 4.92 -16.82
C ASP A 146 -9.76 4.89 -15.93
N CYS A 147 -10.01 5.96 -15.16
CA CYS A 147 -11.24 6.12 -14.38
C CYS A 147 -12.49 6.18 -15.25
N GLU A 148 -12.43 6.89 -16.39
CA GLU A 148 -13.54 6.95 -17.37
C GLU A 148 -13.73 5.59 -18.07
N ALA A 149 -12.63 4.96 -18.46
CA ALA A 149 -12.67 3.63 -19.10
C ALA A 149 -13.32 2.58 -18.20
N LEU A 150 -13.11 2.65 -16.88
CA LEU A 150 -13.71 1.72 -15.92
C LEU A 150 -15.23 1.82 -15.83
N GLU A 151 -15.85 2.95 -16.13
CA GLU A 151 -17.32 3.13 -16.05
C GLU A 151 -18.07 2.25 -17.07
N SER A 152 -17.42 1.91 -18.17
CA SER A 152 -17.97 1.03 -19.22
C SER A 152 -17.22 -0.29 -19.41
N ALA A 153 -16.30 -0.59 -18.50
CA ALA A 153 -15.39 -1.72 -18.63
C ALA A 153 -16.11 -3.07 -18.49
N ARG A 154 -16.08 -3.87 -19.54
CA ARG A 154 -16.66 -5.23 -19.53
C ARG A 154 -15.73 -6.29 -18.93
N TRP A 155 -14.46 -5.92 -18.69
CA TRP A 155 -13.48 -6.81 -18.09
C TRP A 155 -13.52 -6.81 -16.56
N VAL A 156 -14.19 -5.84 -15.94
CA VAL A 156 -14.42 -5.78 -14.49
C VAL A 156 -15.52 -6.76 -14.13
N GLU A 157 -15.22 -7.73 -13.27
CA GLU A 157 -16.20 -8.71 -12.84
C GLU A 157 -17.24 -8.08 -11.90
N PRO A 158 -18.51 -8.56 -11.92
CA PRO A 158 -19.57 -7.97 -11.09
C PRO A 158 -19.33 -8.04 -9.58
N THR A 159 -18.50 -8.96 -9.13
CA THR A 159 -18.10 -9.12 -7.73
C THR A 159 -17.02 -8.15 -7.30
N TRP A 160 -16.32 -7.56 -8.24
CA TRP A 160 -15.23 -6.65 -7.94
C TRP A 160 -15.77 -5.28 -7.54
N ARG A 161 -15.12 -4.69 -6.53
CA ARG A 161 -15.35 -3.30 -6.12
C ARG A 161 -14.09 -2.51 -6.38
N TYR A 162 -14.24 -1.24 -6.75
CA TYR A 162 -13.11 -0.33 -6.89
C TYR A 162 -13.43 1.06 -6.34
N TRP A 163 -12.37 1.74 -5.91
CA TRP A 163 -12.44 3.09 -5.35
C TRP A 163 -11.31 3.92 -5.94
N LYS A 164 -11.60 5.18 -6.21
CA LYS A 164 -10.67 6.20 -6.69
C LYS A 164 -10.23 7.04 -5.50
N THR A 165 -8.92 7.26 -5.33
CA THR A 165 -8.38 8.04 -4.21
C THR A 165 -7.04 8.67 -4.59
N LYS A 166 -6.50 9.49 -3.68
CA LYS A 166 -5.16 10.08 -3.78
C LYS A 166 -4.37 9.69 -2.53
N SER A 167 -3.09 9.35 -2.70
CA SER A 167 -2.20 9.11 -1.57
C SER A 167 -1.57 10.43 -1.11
N GLY A 168 -1.12 10.48 0.14
CA GLY A 168 -0.51 11.66 0.74
C GLY A 168 -1.47 12.51 1.56
N GLY A 169 -0.91 13.40 2.37
CA GLY A 169 -1.67 14.32 3.21
C GLY A 169 -2.41 15.38 2.40
N LEU A 170 -3.39 16.02 3.04
CA LEU A 170 -4.26 17.05 2.44
C LEU A 170 -3.50 18.19 1.72
N ASN A 171 -2.26 18.45 2.07
CA ASN A 171 -1.44 19.55 1.53
C ASN A 171 -0.60 19.18 0.31
N LEU A 172 -0.64 17.92 -0.16
CA LEU A 172 0.14 17.49 -1.33
C LEU A 172 -0.56 17.77 -2.67
N TRP A 173 -1.84 18.19 -2.62
CA TRP A 173 -2.70 18.39 -3.78
C TRP A 173 -3.23 19.83 -3.91
N SER A 174 -2.69 20.75 -3.10
CA SER A 174 -3.02 22.19 -3.15
C SER A 174 -2.13 22.97 -4.10
#